data_31afb1f99628c15df0ce8f0917ff046c
#
_entry.id   31afb1f99628c15df0ce8f0917ff046c
#
_cell.length_a   1.000
_cell.length_b   1.000
_cell.length_c   1.000
_cell.angle_alpha   90.00
_cell.angle_beta   90.00
_cell.angle_gamma   90.00
#
_symmetry.space_group_name_H-M   'P 1'
#
loop_
_entity.id
_entity.type
_entity.pdbx_description
1 polymer ?
#
loop_
_entity_poly.entity_id
_entity_poly.type
_entity_poly.pdbx_seq_one_letter_code
_entity_poly.pdbx_strand_id
1 'polypeptide(L)'
;MKKLKNYLEFQESLQNDKPDVEWQDGLKALWYDAKGDWEASHNIAQDLHTQLGSLIHAYLHRKEGDEFNAGYWYRQSNSSFPKISLEDELQKIVESIL
;
A
#
# COMPACT_ATOMS: atom_id res chain seq x y z
N MET A 1 4.46 -22.43 1.06
CA MET A 1 4.56 -21.02 1.35
C MET A 1 3.50 -20.54 2.31
N LYS A 2 3.86 -19.67 3.26
CA LYS A 2 2.93 -19.21 4.26
C LYS A 2 2.14 -17.98 3.76
N LYS A 3 0.82 -18.09 3.75
CA LYS A 3 -0.05 -16.99 3.41
C LYS A 3 -0.31 -16.14 4.66
N LEU A 4 -0.23 -14.82 4.51
CA LEU A 4 -0.51 -13.92 5.63
C LEU A 4 -1.98 -13.97 6.03
N LYS A 5 -2.23 -13.97 7.33
CA LYS A 5 -3.58 -14.05 7.88
C LYS A 5 -4.11 -12.71 8.37
N ASN A 6 -3.22 -11.81 8.79
CA ASN A 6 -3.63 -10.53 9.37
C ASN A 6 -2.49 -9.52 9.28
N TYR A 7 -2.77 -8.30 9.73
CA TYR A 7 -1.82 -7.21 9.69
C TYR A 7 -0.60 -7.47 10.56
N LEU A 8 -0.77 -8.15 11.70
CA LEU A 8 0.37 -8.47 12.56
C LEU A 8 1.39 -9.32 11.82
N GLU A 9 0.94 -10.33 11.08
CA GLU A 9 1.85 -11.16 10.29
C GLU A 9 2.54 -10.36 9.18
N PHE A 10 1.81 -9.41 8.59
CA PHE A 10 2.41 -8.49 7.63
C PHE A 10 3.55 -7.70 8.30
N GLN A 11 3.31 -7.15 9.49
CA GLN A 11 4.34 -6.40 10.21
C GLN A 11 5.54 -7.27 10.55
N GLU A 12 5.31 -8.52 10.96
CA GLU A 12 6.39 -9.46 11.25
C GLU A 12 7.23 -9.75 10.01
N SER A 13 6.62 -9.78 8.84
CA SER A 13 7.33 -10.04 7.58
C SER A 13 8.32 -8.93 7.24
N LEU A 14 8.19 -7.75 7.85
CA LEU A 14 9.10 -6.64 7.60
C LEU A 14 10.52 -6.89 8.14
N GLN A 15 10.70 -7.95 8.93
CA GLN A 15 12.04 -8.36 9.35
C GLN A 15 12.83 -9.05 8.24
N ASN A 16 12.16 -9.48 7.20
CA ASN A 16 12.81 -10.11 6.06
C ASN A 16 13.46 -9.06 5.15
N ASP A 17 14.42 -9.49 4.32
CA ASP A 17 15.11 -8.58 3.39
C ASP A 17 14.26 -8.23 2.18
N LYS A 18 13.36 -9.11 1.79
CA LYS A 18 12.53 -8.95 0.60
C LYS A 18 11.13 -9.47 0.86
N PRO A 19 10.12 -8.96 0.12
CA PRO A 19 8.78 -9.53 0.23
C PRO A 19 8.75 -10.89 -0.45
N ASP A 20 7.76 -11.71 -0.08
CA ASP A 20 7.56 -13.01 -0.71
C ASP A 20 7.26 -12.82 -2.20
N VAL A 21 8.00 -13.54 -3.05
CA VAL A 21 7.88 -13.38 -4.50
C VAL A 21 6.51 -13.81 -5.03
N GLU A 22 5.78 -14.63 -4.28
CA GLU A 22 4.46 -15.11 -4.71
C GLU A 22 3.31 -14.22 -4.25
N TRP A 23 3.59 -13.18 -3.49
CA TRP A 23 2.55 -12.23 -3.11
C TRP A 23 2.07 -11.44 -4.32
N GLN A 24 0.80 -11.02 -4.30
CA GLN A 24 0.29 -10.11 -5.31
C GLN A 24 1.03 -8.77 -5.26
N ASP A 25 1.06 -8.07 -6.40
CA ASP A 25 1.86 -6.86 -6.52
C ASP A 25 1.45 -5.76 -5.54
N GLY A 26 0.15 -5.62 -5.27
CA GLY A 26 -0.31 -4.62 -4.31
C GLY A 26 0.26 -4.83 -2.92
N LEU A 27 0.33 -6.08 -2.48
CA LEU A 27 0.89 -6.39 -1.17
C LEU A 27 2.39 -6.13 -1.14
N LYS A 28 3.09 -6.44 -2.24
CA LYS A 28 4.53 -6.13 -2.35
C LYS A 28 4.78 -4.63 -2.28
N ALA A 29 3.94 -3.83 -2.95
CA ALA A 29 4.07 -2.38 -2.92
C ALA A 29 3.94 -1.86 -1.49
N LEU A 30 2.93 -2.32 -0.75
CA LEU A 30 2.73 -1.90 0.64
C LEU A 30 3.90 -2.34 1.52
N TRP A 31 4.46 -3.53 1.25
CA TRP A 31 5.61 -4.01 2.01
C TRP A 31 6.84 -3.11 1.80
N TYR A 32 7.13 -2.72 0.55
CA TYR A 32 8.24 -1.82 0.29
C TYR A 32 8.06 -0.47 0.98
N ASP A 33 6.84 0.07 0.95
CA ASP A 33 6.57 1.32 1.64
C ASP A 33 6.82 1.19 3.16
N ALA A 34 6.32 0.11 3.75
CA ALA A 34 6.50 -0.13 5.20
C ALA A 34 7.97 -0.32 5.57
N LYS A 35 8.80 -0.79 4.64
CA LYS A 35 10.25 -0.90 4.84
C LYS A 35 10.96 0.43 4.64
N GLY A 36 10.26 1.48 4.24
CA GLY A 36 10.85 2.78 4.02
C GLY A 36 11.30 3.03 2.58
N ASP A 37 10.94 2.16 1.65
CA ASP A 37 11.30 2.31 0.24
C ASP A 37 10.08 2.81 -0.56
N TRP A 38 9.79 4.09 -0.40
CA TRP A 38 8.65 4.74 -1.05
C TRP A 38 8.71 4.61 -2.57
N GLU A 39 9.91 4.78 -3.13
CA GLU A 39 10.09 4.77 -4.59
C GLU A 39 9.77 3.40 -5.18
N ALA A 40 10.28 2.32 -4.57
CA ALA A 40 9.96 0.97 -5.05
C ALA A 40 8.46 0.70 -4.97
N SER A 41 7.82 1.13 -3.88
CA SER A 41 6.39 0.99 -3.71
C SER A 41 5.62 1.75 -4.79
N HIS A 42 6.01 2.99 -5.03
CA HIS A 42 5.36 3.85 -6.03
C HIS A 42 5.49 3.26 -7.43
N ASN A 43 6.67 2.74 -7.77
CA ASN A 43 6.90 2.14 -9.09
C ASN A 43 6.00 0.93 -9.33
N ILE A 44 5.75 0.12 -8.31
CA ILE A 44 4.84 -1.01 -8.43
C ILE A 44 3.39 -0.50 -8.56
N ALA A 45 3.00 0.44 -7.70
CA ALA A 45 1.62 0.92 -7.68
C ALA A 45 1.22 1.60 -8.98
N GLN A 46 2.11 2.41 -9.58
CA GLN A 46 1.79 3.11 -10.82
C GLN A 46 1.59 2.16 -12.00
N ASP A 47 2.19 0.98 -11.94
CA ASP A 47 2.03 -0.03 -12.99
C ASP A 47 0.82 -0.94 -12.76
N LEU A 48 0.16 -0.82 -11.62
CA LEU A 48 -1.06 -1.55 -11.33
C LEU A 48 -2.27 -0.74 -11.80
N HIS A 49 -2.79 -1.08 -12.97
CA HIS A 49 -3.95 -0.37 -13.54
C HIS A 49 -5.25 -0.95 -12.99
N THR A 50 -5.38 -0.88 -11.65
CA THR A 50 -6.53 -1.41 -10.92
C THR A 50 -6.98 -0.39 -9.88
N GLN A 51 -8.18 -0.61 -9.32
CA GLN A 51 -8.67 0.21 -8.23
C GLN A 51 -7.71 0.16 -7.03
N LEU A 52 -7.19 -1.02 -6.71
CA LEU A 52 -6.22 -1.18 -5.62
C LEU A 52 -4.94 -0.41 -5.92
N GLY A 53 -4.43 -0.49 -7.15
CA GLY A 53 -3.23 0.26 -7.53
C GLY A 53 -3.41 1.75 -7.35
N SER A 54 -4.57 2.29 -7.75
CA SER A 54 -4.88 3.71 -7.55
C SER A 54 -4.97 4.07 -6.08
N LEU A 55 -5.53 3.19 -5.24
CA LEU A 55 -5.64 3.44 -3.81
C LEU A 55 -4.26 3.48 -3.15
N ILE A 56 -3.39 2.55 -3.49
CA ILE A 56 -2.02 2.54 -2.96
C ILE A 56 -1.27 3.77 -3.42
N HIS A 57 -1.42 4.14 -4.69
CA HIS A 57 -0.81 5.34 -5.25
C HIS A 57 -1.25 6.59 -4.48
N ALA A 58 -2.55 6.69 -4.17
CA ALA A 58 -3.09 7.78 -3.38
C ALA A 58 -2.49 7.83 -1.98
N TYR A 59 -2.42 6.67 -1.32
CA TYR A 59 -1.83 6.57 0.02
C TYR A 59 -0.38 7.04 0.03
N LEU A 60 0.40 6.66 -0.99
CA LEU A 60 1.80 7.05 -1.08
C LEU A 60 1.95 8.57 -1.24
N HIS A 61 1.14 9.20 -2.08
CA HIS A 61 1.19 10.65 -2.22
C HIS A 61 0.72 11.36 -0.96
N ARG A 62 -0.29 10.82 -0.27
CA ARG A 62 -0.72 11.37 1.01
C ARG A 62 0.42 11.33 2.02
N LYS A 63 1.16 10.22 2.08
CA LYS A 63 2.26 10.04 3.00
C LYS A 63 3.39 11.03 2.76
N GLU A 64 3.66 11.37 1.51
CA GLU A 64 4.70 12.37 1.21
C GLU A 64 4.22 13.80 1.33
N GLY A 65 2.97 14.02 1.68
CA GLY A 65 2.41 15.36 1.86
C GLY A 65 1.84 16.00 0.61
N ASP A 66 1.73 15.25 -0.48
CA ASP A 66 1.18 15.76 -1.74
C ASP A 66 -0.32 15.49 -1.80
N GLU A 67 -1.08 16.35 -1.12
CA GLU A 67 -2.53 16.14 -0.99
C GLU A 67 -3.27 16.29 -2.31
N PHE A 68 -2.78 17.14 -3.21
CA PHE A 68 -3.40 17.32 -4.52
C PHE A 68 -3.37 16.02 -5.33
N ASN A 69 -2.19 15.42 -5.47
CA ASN A 69 -2.06 14.17 -6.20
C ASN A 69 -2.74 13.02 -5.47
N ALA A 70 -2.68 13.01 -4.14
CA ALA A 70 -3.40 12.00 -3.36
C ALA A 70 -4.90 12.06 -3.65
N GLY A 71 -5.49 13.26 -3.64
CA GLY A 71 -6.91 13.43 -3.92
C GLY A 71 -7.29 12.91 -5.30
N TYR A 72 -6.45 13.19 -6.30
CA TYR A 72 -6.67 12.68 -7.66
C TYR A 72 -6.76 11.15 -7.65
N TRP A 73 -5.79 10.49 -7.02
CA TRP A 73 -5.75 9.02 -7.02
C TRP A 73 -6.81 8.39 -6.15
N TYR A 74 -7.23 9.04 -5.04
CA TYR A 74 -8.38 8.56 -4.29
C TYR A 74 -9.65 8.57 -5.17
N ARG A 75 -9.84 9.61 -5.96
CA ARG A 75 -10.97 9.66 -6.90
C ARG A 75 -10.87 8.55 -7.94
N GLN A 76 -9.66 8.28 -8.46
CA GLN A 76 -9.47 7.19 -9.42
C GLN A 76 -9.78 5.83 -8.79
N SER A 77 -9.55 5.67 -7.50
CA SER A 77 -9.85 4.43 -6.78
C SER A 77 -11.31 4.36 -6.32
N ASN A 78 -12.09 5.38 -6.65
CA ASN A 78 -13.48 5.50 -6.22
C ASN A 78 -13.60 5.55 -4.69
N SER A 79 -12.65 6.22 -4.04
CA SER A 79 -12.58 6.36 -2.59
C SER A 79 -12.57 7.84 -2.19
N SER A 80 -12.99 8.12 -0.97
CA SER A 80 -12.86 9.45 -0.40
C SER A 80 -11.49 9.63 0.24
N PHE A 81 -11.03 10.89 0.35
CA PHE A 81 -9.80 11.18 1.08
C PHE A 81 -9.99 10.76 2.54
N PRO A 82 -9.13 9.88 3.07
CA PRO A 82 -9.37 9.32 4.41
C PRO A 82 -9.17 10.34 5.52
N LYS A 83 -9.89 10.11 6.62
CA LYS A 83 -9.79 10.95 7.81
C LYS A 83 -9.10 10.23 8.98
N ILE A 84 -8.54 9.06 8.70
CA ILE A 84 -7.83 8.25 9.69
C ILE A 84 -6.32 8.49 9.54
N SER A 85 -5.53 8.00 10.51
CA SER A 85 -4.08 8.12 10.45
C SER A 85 -3.49 7.34 9.27
N LEU A 86 -2.25 7.69 8.89
CA LEU A 86 -1.54 6.94 7.85
C LEU A 86 -1.38 5.48 8.23
N GLU A 87 -1.07 5.19 9.51
CA GLU A 87 -0.92 3.82 9.95
C GLU A 87 -2.24 3.05 9.90
N ASP A 88 -3.33 3.67 10.31
CA ASP A 88 -4.64 3.03 10.22
C ASP A 88 -5.05 2.78 8.78
N GLU A 89 -4.73 3.70 7.89
CA GLU A 89 -5.00 3.50 6.46
C GLU A 89 -4.19 2.34 5.91
N LEU A 90 -2.89 2.26 6.24
CA LEU A 90 -2.05 1.15 5.81
C LEU A 90 -2.64 -0.18 6.26
N GLN A 91 -3.00 -0.28 7.54
CA GLN A 91 -3.60 -1.49 8.07
C GLN A 91 -4.87 -1.85 7.32
N LYS A 92 -5.74 -0.86 7.08
CA LYS A 92 -7.00 -1.09 6.38
C LYS A 92 -6.77 -1.63 4.98
N ILE A 93 -5.81 -1.03 4.24
CA ILE A 93 -5.52 -1.48 2.87
C ILE A 93 -4.95 -2.90 2.90
N VAL A 94 -3.98 -3.16 3.78
CA VAL A 94 -3.38 -4.50 3.89
C VAL A 94 -4.46 -5.54 4.19
N GLU A 95 -5.29 -5.28 5.20
CA GLU A 95 -6.32 -6.25 5.59
C GLU A 95 -7.37 -6.47 4.51
N SER A 96 -7.60 -5.49 3.65
CA SER A 96 -8.56 -5.64 2.57
C SER A 96 -8.11 -6.60 1.48
N ILE A 97 -6.83 -6.93 1.42
CA ILE A 97 -6.27 -7.76 0.35
C ILE A 97 -5.66 -9.07 0.86
N LEU A 98 -5.80 -9.36 2.14
CA LEU A 98 -5.31 -10.63 2.71
C LEU A 98 -6.33 -11.76 2.58
#